data_2e7dfccee5d20f8338ea6f324f94ba7f
#
_entry.id   2e7dfccee5d20f8338ea6f324f94ba7f
#
_cell.length_a   1.000
_cell.length_b   1.000
_cell.length_c   1.000
_cell.angle_alpha   90.00
_cell.angle_beta   90.00
_cell.angle_gamma   90.00
#
_symmetry.space_group_name_H-M   'P 1'
#
loop_
_entity.id
_entity.type
_entity.pdbx_description
1 polymer ?
#
loop_
_entity_poly.entity_id
_entity_poly.type
_entity_poly.pdbx_seq_one_letter_code
_entity_poly.pdbx_strand_id
1 'polypeptide(L)'
;MKGQVMIEFIKTPIRKLLNLHLRWVCKREFRKQSFSRFNERPVELAFVFKHIARIYPRKVLDVGTGATALPHLMRNCGCLVTSIDNIEDYWPSEMVNRHYHVINDDITNSKLQDKFDLITCVSVLEHIEDSESAIRNMFTLLNTGGYLILTFPYTENKYCKNVYKLPGSSYGQNNPYITQSYSRNELSQWLEENNGIIIKQTYWQFWDGDFWTVGNQIIPPFEVGVEDKHQISCLLIQKK
;
A
#
# COMPACT_ATOMS: atom_id res chain seq x y z
N MET A 1 46.95 -9.50 -11.49
CA MET A 1 46.92 -8.11 -11.00
C MET A 1 46.62 -7.07 -12.08
N LYS A 2 47.19 -7.10 -13.30
CA LYS A 2 46.95 -6.07 -14.34
C LYS A 2 45.46 -6.02 -14.86
N GLY A 3 44.75 -7.13 -14.91
CA GLY A 3 43.37 -7.15 -15.39
C GLY A 3 42.35 -6.53 -14.41
N GLN A 4 42.53 -6.67 -13.10
CA GLN A 4 41.65 -6.08 -12.08
C GLN A 4 41.78 -4.56 -12.02
N VAL A 5 42.97 -4.02 -12.18
CA VAL A 5 43.21 -2.57 -12.19
C VAL A 5 42.57 -1.90 -13.40
N MET A 6 42.62 -2.54 -14.57
CA MET A 6 42.01 -2.00 -15.80
C MET A 6 40.47 -2.00 -15.74
N ILE A 7 39.86 -3.01 -15.11
CA ILE A 7 38.41 -3.07 -14.88
C ILE A 7 37.92 -1.97 -13.93
N GLU A 8 38.69 -1.65 -12.89
CA GLU A 8 38.37 -0.54 -11.99
C GLU A 8 38.50 0.84 -12.66
N PHE A 9 39.45 0.98 -13.56
CA PHE A 9 39.67 2.25 -14.29
C PHE A 9 38.51 2.61 -15.22
N ILE A 10 37.84 1.61 -15.82
CA ILE A 10 36.67 1.80 -16.67
C ILE A 10 35.40 1.95 -15.83
N LYS A 11 35.30 1.27 -14.71
CA LYS A 11 34.13 1.36 -13.80
C LYS A 11 33.97 2.75 -13.16
N THR A 12 35.05 3.43 -12.87
CA THR A 12 35.03 4.71 -12.19
C THR A 12 34.36 5.85 -12.99
N PRO A 13 34.67 6.06 -14.30
CA PRO A 13 33.99 7.09 -15.08
C PRO A 13 32.52 6.74 -15.34
N ILE A 14 32.19 5.47 -15.57
CA ILE A 14 30.80 5.01 -15.75
C ILE A 14 29.99 5.26 -14.47
N ARG A 15 30.56 4.95 -13.30
CA ARG A 15 29.93 5.20 -12.00
C ARG A 15 29.73 6.68 -11.73
N LYS A 16 30.69 7.53 -12.12
CA LYS A 16 30.54 9.00 -12.04
C LYS A 16 29.41 9.51 -12.94
N LEU A 17 29.30 9.00 -14.15
CA LEU A 17 28.25 9.39 -15.11
C LEU A 17 26.86 8.98 -14.60
N LEU A 18 26.71 7.74 -14.11
CA LEU A 18 25.49 7.24 -13.49
C LEU A 18 25.10 8.07 -12.26
N ASN A 19 26.08 8.42 -11.41
CA ASN A 19 25.84 9.24 -10.25
C ASN A 19 25.42 10.67 -10.62
N LEU A 20 25.94 11.24 -11.70
CA LEU A 20 25.52 12.55 -12.21
C LEU A 20 24.07 12.50 -12.69
N HIS A 21 23.69 11.45 -13.42
CA HIS A 21 22.29 11.24 -13.85
C HIS A 21 21.35 11.12 -12.66
N LEU A 22 21.67 10.26 -11.68
CA LEU A 22 20.87 10.10 -10.47
C LEU A 22 20.74 11.42 -9.69
N ARG A 23 21.82 12.17 -9.53
CA ARG A 23 21.78 13.49 -8.89
C ARG A 23 20.90 14.49 -9.65
N TRP A 24 20.93 14.44 -10.98
CA TRP A 24 20.06 15.29 -11.80
C TRP A 24 18.59 14.93 -11.62
N VAL A 25 18.23 13.64 -11.61
CA VAL A 25 16.87 13.15 -11.35
C VAL A 25 16.41 13.61 -9.97
N CYS A 26 17.18 13.34 -8.92
CA CYS A 26 16.86 13.76 -7.56
C CYS A 26 16.71 15.29 -7.45
N LYS A 27 17.55 16.07 -8.10
CA LYS A 27 17.45 17.53 -8.12
C LYS A 27 16.19 18.01 -8.84
N ARG A 28 15.79 17.34 -9.92
CA ARG A 28 14.55 17.63 -10.64
C ARG A 28 13.33 17.35 -9.76
N GLU A 29 13.29 16.22 -9.06
CA GLU A 29 12.21 15.87 -8.13
C GLU A 29 12.14 16.89 -6.99
N PHE A 30 13.29 17.23 -6.36
CA PHE A 30 13.36 18.26 -5.33
C PHE A 30 12.78 19.61 -5.80
N ARG A 31 13.06 20.03 -7.04
CA ARG A 31 12.56 21.29 -7.59
C ARG A 31 11.06 21.28 -7.93
N LYS A 32 10.48 20.09 -8.07
CA LYS A 32 9.05 19.91 -8.34
C LYS A 32 8.23 19.80 -7.06
N GLN A 33 8.87 19.83 -5.89
CA GLN A 33 8.12 19.80 -4.63
C GLN A 33 7.14 20.97 -4.60
N SER A 34 5.89 20.64 -4.32
CA SER A 34 4.84 21.59 -4.04
C SER A 34 4.12 21.13 -2.79
N PHE A 35 3.70 22.07 -1.97
CA PHE A 35 2.81 21.73 -0.87
C PHE A 35 1.50 21.20 -1.49
N SER A 36 1.18 19.94 -1.18
CA SER A 36 -0.10 19.34 -1.50
C SER A 36 -0.93 19.17 -0.23
N ARG A 37 -2.22 18.98 -0.38
CA ARG A 37 -3.08 18.66 0.76
C ARG A 37 -2.62 17.38 1.44
N PHE A 38 -2.78 17.30 2.76
CA PHE A 38 -2.59 16.07 3.48
C PHE A 38 -3.54 15.00 2.93
N ASN A 39 -2.98 13.82 2.71
CA ASN A 39 -3.72 12.62 2.35
C ASN A 39 -3.63 11.59 3.50
N GLU A 40 -4.11 10.39 3.26
CA GLU A 40 -4.11 9.26 4.21
C GLU A 40 -2.72 8.69 4.51
N ARG A 41 -1.75 8.89 3.65
CA ARG A 41 -0.42 8.24 3.72
C ARG A 41 0.32 8.41 5.05
N PRO A 42 0.32 9.59 5.73
CA PRO A 42 0.97 9.70 7.04
C PRO A 42 0.38 8.75 8.08
N VAL A 43 -0.94 8.54 8.08
CA VAL A 43 -1.64 7.64 9.00
C VAL A 43 -1.29 6.19 8.68
N GLU A 44 -1.40 5.81 7.43
CA GLU A 44 -1.15 4.46 6.93
C GLU A 44 0.29 4.02 7.16
N LEU A 45 1.26 4.85 6.76
CA LEU A 45 2.67 4.56 6.94
C LEU A 45 3.07 4.50 8.42
N ALA A 46 2.52 5.39 9.27
CA ALA A 46 2.73 5.32 10.71
C ALA A 46 2.23 3.98 11.28
N PHE A 47 1.05 3.52 10.84
CA PHE A 47 0.51 2.23 11.24
C PHE A 47 1.42 1.07 10.80
N VAL A 48 1.84 1.04 9.53
CA VAL A 48 2.74 0.01 8.99
C VAL A 48 4.04 -0.07 9.79
N PHE A 49 4.75 1.04 9.96
CA PHE A 49 6.06 1.03 10.65
C PHE A 49 5.95 0.76 12.14
N LYS A 50 4.87 1.19 12.80
CA LYS A 50 4.58 0.83 14.19
C LYS A 50 4.48 -0.69 14.36
N HIS A 51 3.87 -1.39 13.41
CA HIS A 51 3.71 -2.84 13.48
C HIS A 51 4.95 -3.59 13.00
N ILE A 52 5.67 -3.14 11.99
CA ILE A 52 6.98 -3.69 11.62
C ILE A 52 7.93 -3.69 12.84
N ALA A 53 7.99 -2.59 13.59
CA ALA A 53 8.83 -2.48 14.79
C ALA A 53 8.46 -3.47 15.91
N ARG A 54 7.23 -4.00 15.93
CA ARG A 54 6.74 -4.96 16.94
C ARG A 54 6.82 -6.41 16.48
N ILE A 55 6.50 -6.67 15.21
CA ILE A 55 6.46 -8.01 14.62
C ILE A 55 7.88 -8.46 14.26
N TYR A 56 8.72 -7.52 13.83
CA TYR A 56 10.08 -7.81 13.33
C TYR A 56 10.10 -8.84 12.19
N PRO A 57 9.30 -8.65 11.12
CA PRO A 57 9.15 -9.63 10.06
C PRO A 57 10.44 -9.74 9.25
N ARG A 58 10.79 -10.96 8.83
CA ARG A 58 11.96 -11.19 7.98
C ARG A 58 11.62 -11.04 6.50
N LYS A 59 10.59 -11.76 6.03
CA LYS A 59 10.11 -11.72 4.65
C LYS A 59 8.80 -10.92 4.58
N VAL A 60 8.78 -9.89 3.74
CA VAL A 60 7.61 -9.01 3.56
C VAL A 60 7.22 -8.99 2.09
N LEU A 61 5.92 -9.10 1.82
CA LEU A 61 5.32 -8.83 0.52
C LEU A 61 4.59 -7.49 0.58
N ASP A 62 4.88 -6.58 -0.36
CA ASP A 62 4.13 -5.36 -0.58
C ASP A 62 3.27 -5.51 -1.84
N VAL A 63 1.96 -5.44 -1.66
CA VAL A 63 0.95 -5.64 -2.72
C VAL A 63 0.42 -4.29 -3.17
N GLY A 64 0.42 -4.05 -4.48
CA GLY A 64 -0.04 -2.81 -5.06
C GLY A 64 0.92 -1.64 -4.78
N THR A 65 2.21 -1.89 -4.91
CA THR A 65 3.27 -0.94 -4.58
C THR A 65 3.14 0.40 -5.30
N GLY A 66 2.64 0.41 -6.53
CA GLY A 66 2.59 1.60 -7.35
C GLY A 66 3.95 2.27 -7.50
N ALA A 67 3.97 3.57 -7.49
CA ALA A 67 5.19 4.39 -7.53
C ALA A 67 5.71 4.75 -6.13
N THR A 68 5.24 4.08 -5.06
CA THR A 68 5.56 4.43 -3.67
C THR A 68 6.96 3.97 -3.27
N ALA A 69 7.52 4.61 -2.26
CA ALA A 69 8.81 4.24 -1.67
C ALA A 69 8.66 3.20 -0.53
N LEU A 70 7.46 2.73 -0.22
CA LEU A 70 7.20 1.85 0.92
C LEU A 70 8.11 0.62 0.96
N PRO A 71 8.26 -0.18 -0.12
CA PRO A 71 9.13 -1.35 -0.09
C PRO A 71 10.59 -1.00 0.14
N HIS A 72 11.06 0.13 -0.39
CA HIS A 72 12.42 0.62 -0.14
C HIS A 72 12.63 1.00 1.34
N LEU A 73 11.64 1.64 1.96
CA LEU A 73 11.69 2.02 3.37
C LEU A 73 11.67 0.76 4.28
N MET A 74 10.82 -0.23 3.98
CA MET A 74 10.79 -1.50 4.70
C MET A 74 12.12 -2.26 4.58
N ARG A 75 12.73 -2.28 3.38
CA ARG A 75 14.07 -2.85 3.18
C ARG A 75 15.13 -2.15 4.04
N ASN A 76 15.06 -0.82 4.15
CA ASN A 76 15.99 -0.06 5.00
C ASN A 76 15.79 -0.35 6.50
N CYS A 77 14.62 -0.85 6.90
CA CYS A 77 14.37 -1.39 8.24
C CYS A 77 14.90 -2.82 8.46
N GLY A 78 15.54 -3.43 7.44
CA GLY A 78 16.14 -4.76 7.53
C GLY A 78 15.28 -5.90 7.00
N CYS A 79 14.09 -5.63 6.44
CA CYS A 79 13.24 -6.65 5.86
C CYS A 79 13.75 -7.14 4.48
N LEU A 80 13.50 -8.40 4.16
CA LEU A 80 13.60 -8.93 2.80
C LEU A 80 12.25 -8.68 2.11
N VAL A 81 12.19 -7.70 1.22
CA VAL A 81 10.94 -7.23 0.63
C VAL A 81 10.79 -7.72 -0.81
N THR A 82 9.65 -8.35 -1.10
CA THR A 82 9.14 -8.57 -2.46
C THR A 82 8.01 -7.57 -2.69
N SER A 83 7.94 -7.01 -3.89
CA SER A 83 6.99 -5.96 -4.24
C SER A 83 6.30 -6.35 -5.54
N ILE A 84 4.97 -6.35 -5.56
CA ILE A 84 4.16 -6.69 -6.73
C ILE A 84 3.15 -5.61 -7.04
N ASP A 85 2.80 -5.52 -8.33
CA ASP A 85 1.68 -4.72 -8.81
C ASP A 85 1.19 -5.25 -10.16
N ASN A 86 -0.08 -5.04 -10.50
CA ASN A 86 -0.60 -5.30 -11.83
C ASN A 86 -0.25 -4.13 -12.76
N ILE A 87 0.97 -4.18 -13.31
CA ILE A 87 1.57 -3.09 -14.08
C ILE A 87 0.93 -2.96 -15.46
N GLU A 88 0.51 -4.07 -16.07
CA GLU A 88 0.01 -4.08 -17.45
C GLU A 88 -1.38 -3.45 -17.56
N ASP A 89 -2.25 -3.72 -16.60
CA ASP A 89 -3.67 -3.35 -16.69
C ASP A 89 -3.99 -2.02 -16.01
N TYR A 90 -3.19 -1.63 -15.02
CA TYR A 90 -3.57 -0.55 -14.13
C TYR A 90 -2.67 0.68 -14.21
N TRP A 91 -1.38 0.50 -14.47
CA TRP A 91 -0.45 1.64 -14.46
C TRP A 91 -0.61 2.50 -15.71
N PRO A 92 -0.76 3.82 -15.60
CA PRO A 92 -0.59 4.72 -16.73
C PRO A 92 0.78 4.50 -17.37
N SER A 93 0.86 4.57 -18.68
CA SER A 93 2.05 4.26 -19.49
C SER A 93 3.35 4.98 -19.08
N GLU A 94 3.25 6.04 -18.28
CA GLU A 94 4.38 6.82 -17.78
C GLU A 94 4.69 6.57 -16.29
N MET A 95 3.91 5.74 -15.60
CA MET A 95 4.13 5.47 -14.18
C MET A 95 5.24 4.44 -14.01
N VAL A 96 6.32 4.81 -13.33
CA VAL A 96 7.47 3.95 -13.03
C VAL A 96 7.82 4.08 -11.56
N ASN A 97 7.99 2.96 -10.87
CA ASN A 97 8.55 2.99 -9.53
C ASN A 97 10.05 3.29 -9.62
N ARG A 98 10.47 4.41 -9.04
CA ARG A 98 11.86 4.89 -9.04
C ARG A 98 12.64 4.48 -7.80
N HIS A 99 11.99 3.81 -6.85
CA HIS A 99 12.53 3.50 -5.53
C HIS A 99 12.85 2.02 -5.38
N TYR A 100 12.08 1.16 -6.06
CA TYR A 100 12.16 -0.29 -5.89
C TYR A 100 11.83 -1.04 -7.18
N HIS A 101 12.29 -2.29 -7.27
CA HIS A 101 11.90 -3.19 -8.36
C HIS A 101 10.53 -3.79 -8.03
N VAL A 102 9.55 -3.56 -8.89
CA VAL A 102 8.19 -4.09 -8.77
C VAL A 102 8.02 -5.22 -9.78
N ILE A 103 7.61 -6.38 -9.32
CA ILE A 103 7.30 -7.53 -10.14
C ILE A 103 5.88 -7.36 -10.69
N ASN A 104 5.69 -7.57 -11.98
CA ASN A 104 4.36 -7.60 -12.58
C ASN A 104 3.64 -8.89 -12.17
N ASP A 105 2.68 -8.78 -11.26
CA ASP A 105 1.87 -9.89 -10.77
C ASP A 105 0.51 -9.39 -10.26
N ASP A 106 -0.54 -10.17 -10.51
CA ASP A 106 -1.89 -9.88 -10.06
C ASP A 106 -2.18 -10.67 -8.78
N ILE A 107 -2.43 -9.97 -7.69
CA ILE A 107 -2.72 -10.60 -6.40
C ILE A 107 -4.00 -11.43 -6.43
N THR A 108 -4.94 -11.17 -7.33
CA THR A 108 -6.16 -12.00 -7.47
C THR A 108 -5.86 -13.38 -8.06
N ASN A 109 -4.72 -13.54 -8.75
CA ASN A 109 -4.23 -14.79 -9.32
C ASN A 109 -2.69 -14.82 -9.31
N SER A 110 -2.09 -14.59 -8.16
CA SER A 110 -0.63 -14.47 -7.99
C SER A 110 0.12 -15.74 -8.38
N LYS A 111 1.25 -15.55 -9.04
CA LYS A 111 2.19 -16.62 -9.44
C LYS A 111 3.29 -16.85 -8.41
N LEU A 112 3.31 -16.08 -7.33
CA LEU A 112 4.29 -16.23 -6.26
C LEU A 112 4.12 -17.59 -5.55
N GLN A 113 5.24 -18.21 -5.21
CA GLN A 113 5.29 -19.48 -4.45
C GLN A 113 5.91 -19.28 -3.04
N ASP A 114 6.56 -18.16 -2.83
CA ASP A 114 7.14 -17.81 -1.54
C ASP A 114 6.08 -17.59 -0.47
N LYS A 115 6.48 -17.78 0.79
CA LYS A 115 5.67 -17.45 1.97
C LYS A 115 6.29 -16.27 2.70
N PHE A 116 5.44 -15.47 3.32
CA PHE A 116 5.80 -14.21 3.95
C PHE A 116 5.38 -14.16 5.41
N ASP A 117 6.15 -13.45 6.23
CA ASP A 117 5.85 -13.21 7.64
C ASP A 117 4.88 -12.04 7.80
N LEU A 118 4.95 -11.10 6.85
CA LEU A 118 4.09 -9.94 6.77
C LEU A 118 3.72 -9.67 5.31
N ILE A 119 2.46 -9.36 5.06
CA ILE A 119 1.98 -8.78 3.80
C ILE A 119 1.42 -7.39 4.10
N THR A 120 1.78 -6.40 3.27
CA THR A 120 1.21 -5.05 3.29
C THR A 120 0.39 -4.83 2.02
N CYS A 121 -0.83 -4.29 2.16
CA CYS A 121 -1.70 -3.88 1.07
C CYS A 121 -2.33 -2.54 1.49
N VAL A 122 -1.71 -1.43 1.07
CA VAL A 122 -1.94 -0.08 1.59
C VAL A 122 -2.63 0.77 0.55
N SER A 123 -3.92 1.09 0.75
CA SER A 123 -4.78 1.79 -0.21
C SER A 123 -4.71 1.19 -1.62
N VAL A 124 -5.01 -0.09 -1.72
CA VAL A 124 -4.98 -0.85 -2.96
C VAL A 124 -6.22 -1.72 -3.11
N LEU A 125 -6.62 -2.41 -2.04
CA LEU A 125 -7.71 -3.39 -2.09
C LEU A 125 -9.02 -2.77 -2.59
N GLU A 126 -9.27 -1.50 -2.27
CA GLU A 126 -10.43 -0.73 -2.71
C GLU A 126 -10.53 -0.57 -4.22
N HIS A 127 -9.43 -0.74 -4.94
CA HIS A 127 -9.37 -0.63 -6.39
C HIS A 127 -9.50 -1.98 -7.11
N ILE A 128 -9.47 -3.08 -6.37
CA ILE A 128 -9.54 -4.45 -6.90
C ILE A 128 -11.01 -4.91 -6.90
N GLU A 129 -11.59 -5.16 -8.08
CA GLU A 129 -13.00 -5.61 -8.16
C GLU A 129 -13.22 -6.95 -7.46
N ASP A 130 -12.31 -7.92 -7.66
CA ASP A 130 -12.32 -9.23 -6.98
C ASP A 130 -11.47 -9.19 -5.71
N SER A 131 -11.94 -8.43 -4.73
CA SER A 131 -11.26 -8.30 -3.44
C SER A 131 -11.21 -9.61 -2.65
N GLU A 132 -12.18 -10.51 -2.84
CA GLU A 132 -12.24 -11.82 -2.17
C GLU A 132 -11.08 -12.71 -2.62
N SER A 133 -10.82 -12.80 -3.93
CA SER A 133 -9.66 -13.55 -4.44
C SER A 133 -8.35 -12.92 -4.02
N ALA A 134 -8.25 -11.59 -3.98
CA ALA A 134 -7.07 -10.89 -3.49
C ALA A 134 -6.78 -11.23 -2.02
N ILE A 135 -7.77 -11.17 -1.15
CA ILE A 135 -7.65 -11.54 0.27
C ILE A 135 -7.25 -13.00 0.41
N ARG A 136 -7.94 -13.92 -0.26
CA ARG A 136 -7.64 -15.36 -0.21
C ARG A 136 -6.19 -15.66 -0.62
N ASN A 137 -5.71 -15.03 -1.67
CA ASN A 137 -4.34 -15.22 -2.14
C ASN A 137 -3.32 -14.60 -1.18
N MET A 138 -3.57 -13.42 -0.61
CA MET A 138 -2.73 -12.86 0.44
C MET A 138 -2.62 -13.81 1.64
N PHE A 139 -3.75 -14.35 2.13
CA PHE A 139 -3.70 -15.36 3.20
C PHE A 139 -2.99 -16.64 2.77
N THR A 140 -3.13 -17.08 1.52
CA THR A 140 -2.40 -18.23 1.00
C THR A 140 -0.90 -17.99 1.04
N LEU A 141 -0.43 -16.80 0.71
CA LEU A 141 0.98 -16.43 0.70
C LEU A 141 1.56 -16.16 2.10
N LEU A 142 0.73 -16.00 3.14
CA LEU A 142 1.21 -15.87 4.51
C LEU A 142 1.67 -17.20 5.11
N ASN A 143 2.74 -17.14 5.90
CA ASN A 143 3.08 -18.19 6.86
C ASN A 143 1.96 -18.34 7.90
N THR A 144 1.79 -19.52 8.50
CA THR A 144 0.99 -19.69 9.73
C THR A 144 1.56 -18.79 10.81
N GLY A 145 0.71 -18.04 11.51
CA GLY A 145 1.12 -17.00 12.45
C GLY A 145 1.61 -15.70 11.83
N GLY A 146 1.68 -15.63 10.49
CA GLY A 146 2.05 -14.41 9.74
C GLY A 146 0.95 -13.33 9.81
N TYR A 147 1.31 -12.13 9.40
CA TYR A 147 0.45 -10.95 9.55
C TYR A 147 0.11 -10.31 8.22
N LEU A 148 -1.10 -9.75 8.15
CA LEU A 148 -1.57 -8.93 7.05
C LEU A 148 -1.87 -7.52 7.56
N ILE A 149 -1.29 -6.50 6.94
CA ILE A 149 -1.66 -5.11 7.16
C ILE A 149 -2.49 -4.66 5.96
N LEU A 150 -3.70 -4.20 6.25
CA LEU A 150 -4.61 -3.59 5.27
C LEU A 150 -4.93 -2.16 5.67
N THR A 151 -5.00 -1.27 4.69
CA THR A 151 -5.59 0.05 4.83
C THR A 151 -6.49 0.32 3.65
N PHE A 152 -7.68 0.81 3.90
CA PHE A 152 -8.67 1.09 2.86
C PHE A 152 -9.82 1.98 3.37
N PRO A 153 -10.63 2.55 2.46
CA PRO A 153 -11.89 3.20 2.83
C PRO A 153 -12.83 2.22 3.52
N TYR A 154 -13.34 2.63 4.67
CA TYR A 154 -14.14 1.77 5.54
C TYR A 154 -15.20 2.55 6.26
N THR A 155 -16.38 1.96 6.39
CA THR A 155 -17.43 2.37 7.32
C THR A 155 -17.91 1.15 8.09
N GLU A 156 -18.44 1.32 9.32
CA GLU A 156 -18.84 0.15 10.11
C GLU A 156 -20.05 -0.61 9.50
N ASN A 157 -20.98 0.12 8.90
CA ASN A 157 -22.30 -0.43 8.62
C ASN A 157 -22.66 -0.59 7.15
N LYS A 158 -21.91 0.03 6.21
CA LYS A 158 -22.35 0.11 4.82
C LYS A 158 -21.19 -0.08 3.84
N TYR A 159 -21.31 -1.12 3.03
CA TYR A 159 -20.47 -1.26 1.84
C TYR A 159 -20.88 -0.28 0.74
N CYS A 160 -19.90 0.26 0.02
CA CYS A 160 -20.14 1.05 -1.18
C CYS A 160 -19.16 0.63 -2.28
N LYS A 161 -19.69 0.16 -3.41
CA LYS A 161 -18.86 -0.32 -4.54
C LYS A 161 -17.98 0.77 -5.16
N ASN A 162 -18.44 2.02 -5.18
CA ASN A 162 -17.62 3.12 -5.72
C ASN A 162 -18.01 4.45 -5.07
N VAL A 163 -17.22 4.89 -4.10
CA VAL A 163 -17.48 6.13 -3.35
C VAL A 163 -17.34 7.38 -4.22
N TYR A 164 -16.58 7.33 -5.31
CA TYR A 164 -16.43 8.47 -6.24
C TYR A 164 -17.72 8.80 -7.00
N LYS A 165 -18.66 7.85 -7.07
CA LYS A 165 -19.95 8.05 -7.72
C LYS A 165 -21.05 8.51 -6.76
N LEU A 166 -20.73 8.67 -5.47
CA LEU A 166 -21.71 9.13 -4.49
C LEU A 166 -22.00 10.62 -4.67
N PRO A 167 -23.25 11.05 -4.42
CA PRO A 167 -23.57 12.45 -4.31
C PRO A 167 -22.73 13.12 -3.22
N GLY A 168 -22.13 14.28 -3.53
CA GLY A 168 -21.27 15.01 -2.58
C GLY A 168 -19.83 14.51 -2.52
N SER A 169 -19.41 13.54 -3.33
CA SER A 169 -17.99 13.21 -3.49
C SER A 169 -17.22 14.40 -4.05
N SER A 170 -16.15 14.79 -3.36
CA SER A 170 -15.38 16.01 -3.64
C SER A 170 -14.37 15.84 -4.78
N TYR A 171 -14.00 14.59 -5.11
CA TYR A 171 -13.08 14.27 -6.21
C TYR A 171 -13.19 12.79 -6.64
N GLY A 172 -12.48 12.44 -7.71
CA GLY A 172 -12.36 11.05 -8.19
C GLY A 172 -13.40 10.63 -9.22
N GLN A 173 -14.38 11.48 -9.55
CA GLN A 173 -15.48 11.13 -10.48
C GLN A 173 -15.01 10.70 -11.86
N ASN A 174 -13.85 11.21 -12.30
CA ASN A 174 -13.25 10.91 -13.60
C ASN A 174 -12.14 9.85 -13.53
N ASN A 175 -11.92 9.24 -12.37
CA ASN A 175 -10.94 8.16 -12.25
C ASN A 175 -11.40 6.94 -13.03
N PRO A 176 -10.49 6.27 -13.76
CA PRO A 176 -10.82 5.08 -14.56
C PRO A 176 -11.06 3.83 -13.69
N TYR A 177 -10.75 3.89 -12.41
CA TYR A 177 -10.87 2.78 -11.46
C TYR A 177 -11.94 3.04 -10.41
N ILE A 178 -12.45 1.97 -9.82
CA ILE A 178 -13.37 2.03 -8.69
C ILE A 178 -12.62 2.35 -7.40
N THR A 179 -13.35 2.83 -6.40
CA THR A 179 -12.86 2.93 -5.03
C THR A 179 -13.96 2.45 -4.10
N GLN A 180 -13.79 1.23 -3.62
CA GLN A 180 -14.73 0.57 -2.72
C GLN A 180 -14.54 1.11 -1.30
N SER A 181 -15.63 1.23 -0.55
CA SER A 181 -15.60 1.37 0.89
C SER A 181 -16.18 0.11 1.50
N TYR A 182 -15.37 -0.63 2.24
CA TYR A 182 -15.78 -1.87 2.87
C TYR A 182 -16.51 -1.63 4.18
N SER A 183 -17.16 -2.68 4.70
CA SER A 183 -17.85 -2.64 5.99
C SER A 183 -17.45 -3.81 6.89
N ARG A 184 -18.04 -3.87 8.07
CA ARG A 184 -17.84 -4.97 9.02
C ARG A 184 -18.21 -6.33 8.42
N ASN A 185 -19.22 -6.36 7.55
CA ASN A 185 -19.69 -7.61 6.95
C ASN A 185 -18.61 -8.24 6.05
N GLU A 186 -18.04 -7.46 5.12
CA GLU A 186 -16.98 -7.96 4.24
C GLU A 186 -15.75 -8.39 5.05
N LEU A 187 -15.36 -7.57 6.04
CA LEU A 187 -14.22 -7.88 6.91
C LEU A 187 -14.45 -9.17 7.70
N SER A 188 -15.64 -9.37 8.27
CA SER A 188 -15.98 -10.59 9.03
C SER A 188 -15.94 -11.83 8.15
N GLN A 189 -16.51 -11.74 6.94
CA GLN A 189 -16.47 -12.83 5.97
C GLN A 189 -15.03 -13.21 5.61
N TRP A 190 -14.17 -12.26 5.28
CA TRP A 190 -12.76 -12.54 4.95
C TRP A 190 -12.01 -13.23 6.07
N LEU A 191 -12.25 -12.82 7.31
CA LEU A 191 -11.60 -13.42 8.49
C LEU A 191 -12.06 -14.85 8.73
N GLU A 192 -13.37 -15.11 8.61
CA GLU A 192 -13.96 -16.43 8.79
C GLU A 192 -13.44 -17.40 7.72
N GLU A 193 -13.50 -17.02 6.45
CA GLU A 193 -13.09 -17.86 5.32
C GLU A 193 -11.59 -18.19 5.33
N ASN A 194 -10.76 -17.31 5.89
CA ASN A 194 -9.30 -17.44 5.83
C ASN A 194 -8.62 -17.70 7.17
N ASN A 195 -9.38 -18.02 8.23
CA ASN A 195 -8.85 -18.22 9.58
C ASN A 195 -8.00 -17.04 10.11
N GLY A 196 -8.48 -15.83 9.84
CA GLY A 196 -7.85 -14.59 10.30
C GLY A 196 -8.39 -14.11 11.64
N ILE A 197 -7.58 -13.42 12.41
CA ILE A 197 -8.02 -12.67 13.60
C ILE A 197 -7.49 -11.23 13.55
N ILE A 198 -8.33 -10.28 13.92
CA ILE A 198 -7.91 -8.88 14.07
C ILE A 198 -7.07 -8.75 15.35
N ILE A 199 -5.83 -8.33 15.21
CA ILE A 199 -4.94 -8.00 16.32
C ILE A 199 -5.07 -6.52 16.70
N LYS A 200 -5.24 -5.66 15.69
CA LYS A 200 -5.46 -4.22 15.88
C LYS A 200 -6.27 -3.68 14.72
N GLN A 201 -7.20 -2.81 15.04
CA GLN A 201 -7.93 -1.99 14.08
C GLN A 201 -7.96 -0.56 14.61
N THR A 202 -7.75 0.41 13.74
CA THR A 202 -7.89 1.85 14.04
C THR A 202 -8.81 2.48 13.02
N TYR A 203 -9.54 3.50 13.44
CA TYR A 203 -10.54 4.18 12.64
C TYR A 203 -10.16 5.66 12.56
N TRP A 204 -10.28 6.22 11.36
CA TRP A 204 -9.83 7.58 11.12
C TRP A 204 -10.91 8.39 10.39
N GLN A 205 -11.19 9.56 10.93
CA GLN A 205 -12.07 10.53 10.31
C GLN A 205 -11.26 11.53 9.48
N PHE A 206 -11.51 11.53 8.18
CA PHE A 206 -10.90 12.42 7.20
C PHE A 206 -11.89 13.40 6.57
N TRP A 207 -13.20 13.07 6.66
CA TRP A 207 -14.26 13.81 6.01
C TRP A 207 -15.44 14.02 6.96
N ASP A 208 -16.21 15.08 6.75
CA ASP A 208 -17.41 15.32 7.53
C ASP A 208 -18.62 14.48 7.03
N GLY A 209 -18.56 13.93 5.80
CA GLY A 209 -19.53 13.00 5.23
C GLY A 209 -19.38 11.57 5.73
N ASP A 210 -20.28 10.68 5.26
CA ASP A 210 -20.32 9.30 5.74
C ASP A 210 -19.31 8.37 5.04
N PHE A 211 -18.87 8.74 3.85
CA PHE A 211 -17.93 7.94 3.07
C PHE A 211 -16.66 8.72 2.73
N TRP A 212 -15.63 8.00 2.34
CA TRP A 212 -14.41 8.54 1.79
C TRP A 212 -14.71 9.52 0.65
N THR A 213 -14.07 10.68 0.65
CA THR A 213 -14.27 11.78 -0.30
C THR A 213 -15.60 12.53 -0.23
N VAL A 214 -16.53 12.15 0.61
CA VAL A 214 -17.85 12.81 0.72
C VAL A 214 -17.80 13.96 1.73
N GLY A 215 -18.24 15.13 1.30
CA GLY A 215 -18.27 16.33 2.13
C GLY A 215 -16.96 17.12 2.15
N ASN A 216 -16.67 17.78 3.27
CA ASN A 216 -15.47 18.58 3.47
C ASN A 216 -14.35 17.77 4.10
N GLN A 217 -13.13 17.96 3.61
CA GLN A 217 -11.96 17.31 4.19
C GLN A 217 -11.61 17.92 5.56
N ILE A 218 -11.33 17.07 6.53
CA ILE A 218 -10.89 17.43 7.87
C ILE A 218 -9.35 17.38 7.92
N ILE A 219 -8.73 18.48 8.31
CA ILE A 219 -7.27 18.62 8.38
C ILE A 219 -6.88 19.27 9.71
N PRO A 220 -6.07 18.61 10.54
CA PRO A 220 -5.61 17.22 10.41
C PRO A 220 -6.75 16.21 10.64
N PRO A 221 -6.63 14.98 10.07
CA PRO A 221 -7.53 13.89 10.42
C PRO A 221 -7.28 13.42 11.85
N PHE A 222 -8.26 12.76 12.46
CA PHE A 222 -8.11 12.23 13.81
C PHE A 222 -8.55 10.78 13.95
N GLU A 223 -7.87 10.07 14.83
CA GLU A 223 -8.27 8.73 15.23
C GLU A 223 -9.53 8.82 16.10
N VAL A 224 -10.50 7.96 15.82
CA VAL A 224 -11.81 7.95 16.48
C VAL A 224 -12.17 6.55 16.99
N GLY A 225 -13.24 6.44 17.76
CA GLY A 225 -13.81 5.16 18.17
C GLY A 225 -14.60 4.49 17.04
N VAL A 226 -14.90 3.21 17.21
CA VAL A 226 -15.70 2.43 16.24
C VAL A 226 -17.10 2.98 16.04
N GLU A 227 -17.70 3.56 17.09
CA GLU A 227 -19.04 4.15 17.07
C GLU A 227 -19.07 5.55 16.43
N ASP A 228 -17.91 6.16 16.28
CA ASP A 228 -17.80 7.48 15.69
C ASP A 228 -17.73 7.39 14.16
N LYS A 229 -18.05 8.51 13.51
CA LYS A 229 -17.94 8.60 12.04
C LYS A 229 -16.48 8.47 11.62
N HIS A 230 -16.20 7.57 10.70
CA HIS A 230 -14.88 7.34 10.13
C HIS A 230 -14.97 6.89 8.67
N GLN A 231 -13.90 7.08 7.91
CA GLN A 231 -13.88 6.74 6.49
C GLN A 231 -12.67 5.91 6.08
N ILE A 232 -11.67 5.77 6.95
CA ILE A 232 -10.49 4.92 6.73
C ILE A 232 -10.32 3.99 7.92
N SER A 233 -9.97 2.75 7.64
CA SER A 233 -9.52 1.80 8.65
C SER A 233 -8.14 1.27 8.32
N CYS A 234 -7.29 1.16 9.36
CA CYS A 234 -6.02 0.45 9.28
C CYS A 234 -6.10 -0.80 10.16
N LEU A 235 -5.78 -1.95 9.59
CA LEU A 235 -5.92 -3.26 10.23
C LEU A 235 -4.60 -4.00 10.29
N LEU A 236 -4.35 -4.66 11.41
CA LEU A 236 -3.39 -5.74 11.56
C LEU A 236 -4.16 -7.01 11.82
N ILE A 237 -4.04 -7.96 10.92
CA ILE A 237 -4.68 -9.28 10.98
C ILE A 237 -3.61 -10.33 11.10
N GLN A 238 -3.83 -11.36 11.93
CA GLN A 238 -2.96 -12.53 12.02
C GLN A 238 -3.65 -13.75 11.44
N LYS A 239 -2.93 -14.52 10.61
CA LYS A 239 -3.35 -15.84 10.16
C LYS A 239 -3.12 -16.86 11.28
N LYS A 240 -4.15 -17.60 11.65
CA LYS A 240 -4.07 -18.72 12.62
C LYS A 240 -3.35 -19.93 12.06
#